data_6b5e7be26804a96ac492149d246f7692
#
_entry.id   6b5e7be26804a96ac492149d246f7692
#
_cell.length_a   1.000
_cell.length_b   1.000
_cell.length_c   1.000
_cell.angle_alpha   90.00
_cell.angle_beta   90.00
_cell.angle_gamma   90.00
#
_symmetry.space_group_name_H-M   'P 1'
#
loop_
_entity.id
_entity.type
_entity.pdbx_description
1 polymer ?
#
loop_
_entity_poly.entity_id
_entity_poly.type
_entity_poly.pdbx_seq_one_letter_code
_entity_poly.pdbx_strand_id
1 'polypeptide(L)'
;MLCDRIYNALVEEKFEVGEKLPSVRDLMKRYGVASATIQRAFKKLAEEKKIVKIPGKGCYWESFDNHLKENLKKSKQDCFELFESDWESGFFKLGKPLPGLKELALRYNCSRVSLQKMLSEMEIKKRLVKKGRYYFIYSERFSKENRPLGQILFITRCNSMGEFKAESERELEFLRNIYHQALKLNYKLTLLGFEDSTGFLFDRGGKKVKPADYPLAIGAIISTLLIQNPLSVLKLFTRVSYPVSVWWEHPADILPMDFLKKEKWNFFNSTFGKRPGIELGKFLKKQGYSEVVYFSPYHKSSWSKDRLEGLRESGIEVLEFTDGENASPFDFKQAALLEGPEYAVSFLARNYTKKILLSLSLNAPCDVPWVCVNDEVASIFKEVAETGSLKIAKYLISFDNSAESYLLRLDSFDFNTETLVEQMYLALENTLIQKSKKKLVEIAGKVIEK
;
A
#
# COMPACT_ATOMS: atom_id res chain seq x y z
N MET A 1 34.02 33.53 38.75
CA MET A 1 33.69 32.14 39.16
C MET A 1 34.11 31.11 38.11
N LEU A 2 34.14 29.81 38.43
CA LEU A 2 34.65 28.74 37.54
C LEU A 2 33.87 28.64 36.20
N CYS A 3 32.57 28.91 36.23
CA CYS A 3 31.71 28.95 35.07
C CYS A 3 32.11 30.05 34.05
N ASP A 4 32.46 31.26 34.56
CA ASP A 4 32.84 32.39 33.74
C ASP A 4 34.21 32.19 33.09
N ARG A 5 35.12 31.50 33.77
CA ARG A 5 36.43 31.12 33.18
C ARG A 5 36.24 30.18 31.98
N ILE A 6 35.33 29.18 32.11
CA ILE A 6 35.04 28.26 31.00
C ILE A 6 34.32 28.98 29.87
N TYR A 7 33.37 29.85 30.20
CA TYR A 7 32.69 30.68 29.22
C TYR A 7 33.70 31.51 28.42
N ASN A 8 34.60 32.23 29.11
CA ASN A 8 35.61 33.05 28.45
C ASN A 8 36.59 32.20 27.61
N ALA A 9 37.05 31.09 28.13
CA ALA A 9 37.93 30.20 27.42
C ALA A 9 37.29 29.66 26.11
N LEU A 10 35.99 29.33 26.12
CA LEU A 10 35.28 28.92 24.89
C LEU A 10 35.05 30.07 23.92
N VAL A 11 34.90 31.30 24.40
CA VAL A 11 34.79 32.48 23.55
C VAL A 11 36.14 32.85 22.90
N GLU A 12 37.24 32.68 23.63
CA GLU A 12 38.61 32.97 23.17
C GLU A 12 39.13 31.90 22.18
N GLU A 13 38.57 30.69 22.19
CA GLU A 13 39.02 29.55 21.36
C GLU A 13 38.68 29.71 19.86
N LYS A 14 38.02 30.80 19.43
CA LYS A 14 37.70 31.15 18.05
C LYS A 14 37.21 30.00 17.19
N PHE A 15 36.05 29.42 17.56
CA PHE A 15 35.36 28.46 16.73
C PHE A 15 34.79 29.07 15.45
N GLU A 16 34.82 28.35 14.34
CA GLU A 16 34.17 28.77 13.11
C GLU A 16 32.66 28.73 13.23
N VAL A 17 31.95 29.57 12.48
CA VAL A 17 30.48 29.60 12.44
C VAL A 17 29.98 28.20 11.97
N GLY A 18 29.17 27.53 12.79
CA GLY A 18 28.68 26.19 12.52
C GLY A 18 29.61 25.06 12.98
N GLU A 19 30.73 25.38 13.57
CA GLU A 19 31.63 24.37 14.15
C GLU A 19 30.99 23.70 15.37
N LYS A 20 31.16 22.39 15.44
CA LYS A 20 30.62 21.61 16.58
C LYS A 20 31.51 21.76 17.78
N LEU A 21 30.96 22.25 18.89
CA LEU A 21 31.70 22.33 20.15
C LEU A 21 31.97 20.92 20.71
N PRO A 22 33.12 20.79 21.44
CA PRO A 22 33.44 19.54 22.15
C PRO A 22 32.28 19.13 23.08
N SER A 23 32.11 17.83 23.27
CA SER A 23 31.04 17.32 24.13
C SER A 23 31.21 17.79 25.60
N VAL A 24 30.12 17.85 26.34
CA VAL A 24 30.16 18.14 27.78
C VAL A 24 31.18 17.22 28.49
N ARG A 25 31.29 15.96 28.06
CA ARG A 25 32.21 14.98 28.65
C ARG A 25 33.69 15.29 28.35
N ASP A 26 33.96 15.77 27.15
CA ASP A 26 35.32 16.16 26.76
C ASP A 26 35.74 17.44 27.47
N LEU A 27 34.83 18.41 27.58
CA LEU A 27 35.10 19.64 28.32
C LEU A 27 35.25 19.41 29.84
N MET A 28 34.49 18.46 30.42
CA MET A 28 34.70 18.02 31.77
C MET A 28 36.12 17.47 32.01
N LYS A 29 36.61 16.65 31.09
CA LYS A 29 37.98 16.10 31.15
C LYS A 29 39.02 17.22 30.94
N ARG A 30 38.81 18.12 30.00
CA ARG A 30 39.74 19.18 29.62
C ARG A 30 39.92 20.23 30.74
N TYR A 31 38.82 20.58 31.40
CA TYR A 31 38.81 21.62 32.44
C TYR A 31 38.77 21.11 33.89
N GLY A 32 38.67 19.80 34.08
CA GLY A 32 38.62 19.19 35.39
C GLY A 32 37.40 19.60 36.25
N VAL A 33 36.24 19.81 35.62
CA VAL A 33 35.04 20.35 36.29
C VAL A 33 33.83 19.45 36.14
N ALA A 34 32.84 19.62 37.02
CA ALA A 34 31.61 18.87 37.00
C ALA A 34 30.74 19.27 35.78
N SER A 35 29.92 18.32 35.27
CA SER A 35 28.99 18.51 34.13
C SER A 35 28.12 19.75 34.33
N ALA A 36 27.61 20.01 35.54
CA ALA A 36 26.75 21.14 35.83
C ALA A 36 27.42 22.50 35.53
N THR A 37 28.74 22.59 35.71
CA THR A 37 29.49 23.83 35.43
C THR A 37 29.62 24.08 33.93
N ILE A 38 29.89 23.01 33.14
CA ILE A 38 29.90 23.13 31.66
C ILE A 38 28.51 23.46 31.12
N GLN A 39 27.47 22.83 31.68
CA GLN A 39 26.09 23.11 31.24
C GLN A 39 25.65 24.54 31.53
N ARG A 40 26.09 25.15 32.65
CA ARG A 40 25.85 26.55 32.96
C ARG A 40 26.57 27.47 31.99
N ALA A 41 27.82 27.17 31.62
CA ALA A 41 28.56 27.94 30.61
C ALA A 41 27.86 27.85 29.23
N PHE A 42 27.43 26.65 28.81
CA PHE A 42 26.66 26.48 27.60
C PHE A 42 25.28 27.16 27.63
N LYS A 43 24.62 27.21 28.79
CA LYS A 43 23.38 27.98 28.95
C LYS A 43 23.60 29.46 28.71
N LYS A 44 24.66 30.06 29.31
CA LYS A 44 25.04 31.43 29.14
C LYS A 44 25.40 31.76 27.68
N LEU A 45 26.19 30.93 27.01
CA LEU A 45 26.51 31.08 25.60
C LEU A 45 25.24 30.98 24.69
N ALA A 46 24.28 30.15 25.05
CA ALA A 46 23.03 30.04 24.32
C ALA A 46 22.08 31.20 24.52
N GLU A 47 22.02 31.76 25.75
CA GLU A 47 21.29 32.99 26.10
C GLU A 47 21.83 34.19 25.29
N GLU A 48 23.15 34.25 25.12
CA GLU A 48 23.83 35.28 24.31
C GLU A 48 23.82 34.96 22.79
N LYS A 49 23.11 33.91 22.38
CA LYS A 49 23.00 33.45 20.98
C LYS A 49 24.32 33.07 20.31
N LYS A 50 25.38 32.81 21.07
CA LYS A 50 26.71 32.42 20.57
C LYS A 50 26.77 30.95 20.21
N ILE A 51 25.88 30.12 20.76
CA ILE A 51 25.76 28.70 20.41
C ILE A 51 24.33 28.30 20.15
N VAL A 52 24.16 27.31 19.29
CA VAL A 52 22.88 26.63 19.03
C VAL A 52 22.98 25.19 19.52
N LYS A 53 22.05 24.78 20.41
CA LYS A 53 21.94 23.40 20.88
C LYS A 53 21.02 22.58 19.99
N ILE A 54 21.56 21.56 19.35
CA ILE A 54 20.79 20.65 18.49
C ILE A 54 20.59 19.34 19.28
N PRO A 55 19.34 18.97 19.64
CA PRO A 55 19.06 17.73 20.35
C PRO A 55 19.60 16.51 19.61
N GLY A 56 20.37 15.65 20.31
CA GLY A 56 20.98 14.46 19.75
C GLY A 56 22.25 14.68 18.91
N LYS A 57 22.57 15.91 18.52
CA LYS A 57 23.76 16.22 17.69
C LYS A 57 24.84 17.00 18.44
N GLY A 58 24.49 17.78 19.46
CA GLY A 58 25.44 18.57 20.26
C GLY A 58 25.17 20.08 20.22
N CYS A 59 26.21 20.87 20.59
CA CYS A 59 26.20 22.34 20.51
C CYS A 59 27.11 22.80 19.40
N TYR A 60 26.72 23.86 18.70
CA TYR A 60 27.43 24.44 17.55
C TYR A 60 27.63 25.94 17.78
N TRP A 61 28.79 26.49 17.34
CA TRP A 61 29.16 27.87 17.50
C TRP A 61 28.43 28.79 16.51
N GLU A 62 27.85 29.86 17.01
CA GLU A 62 27.05 30.85 16.30
C GLU A 62 25.88 30.40 15.40
N SER A 63 24.93 31.28 15.17
CA SER A 63 23.66 30.98 14.54
C SER A 63 23.84 30.53 13.10
N PHE A 64 23.67 29.25 12.90
CA PHE A 64 23.36 28.73 11.58
C PHE A 64 21.95 29.15 11.18
N ASP A 65 21.89 29.71 10.00
CA ASP A 65 20.73 30.12 9.24
C ASP A 65 19.53 29.15 9.32
N ASN A 66 18.37 29.61 8.95
CA ASN A 66 17.10 28.89 8.87
C ASN A 66 17.18 27.50 8.20
N HIS A 67 18.19 27.25 7.37
CA HIS A 67 18.44 25.95 6.73
C HIS A 67 18.61 24.76 7.69
N LEU A 68 19.18 24.95 8.89
CA LEU A 68 19.27 23.86 9.87
C LEU A 68 17.95 23.63 10.61
N LYS A 69 17.17 24.69 10.82
CA LYS A 69 15.80 24.58 11.35
C LYS A 69 14.86 23.97 10.32
N GLU A 70 15.04 24.27 9.04
CA GLU A 70 14.32 23.65 7.92
C GLU A 70 14.71 22.17 7.74
N ASN A 71 16.01 21.85 7.80
CA ASN A 71 16.49 20.46 7.73
C ASN A 71 16.01 19.61 8.92
N LEU A 72 15.90 20.18 10.13
CA LEU A 72 15.34 19.49 11.30
C LEU A 72 13.82 19.34 11.22
N LYS A 73 13.12 20.31 10.63
CA LYS A 73 11.69 20.21 10.29
C LYS A 73 11.50 19.18 9.18
N LYS A 74 12.33 19.22 8.14
CA LYS A 74 12.31 18.30 7.01
C LYS A 74 12.58 16.85 7.47
N SER A 75 13.58 16.60 8.32
CA SER A 75 13.85 15.25 8.83
C SER A 75 12.78 14.69 9.75
N LYS A 76 12.00 15.54 10.46
CA LYS A 76 10.82 15.11 11.22
C LYS A 76 9.64 14.80 10.31
N GLN A 77 9.47 15.58 9.27
CA GLN A 77 8.43 15.38 8.26
C GLN A 77 8.72 14.10 7.47
N ASP A 78 9.97 13.89 7.07
CA ASP A 78 10.43 12.69 6.38
C ASP A 78 10.20 11.42 7.23
N CYS A 79 10.50 11.43 8.53
CA CYS A 79 10.28 10.29 9.43
C CYS A 79 8.78 9.97 9.57
N PHE A 80 7.94 10.98 9.69
CA PHE A 80 6.49 10.80 9.78
C PHE A 80 5.90 10.30 8.46
N GLU A 81 6.31 10.86 7.33
CA GLU A 81 5.87 10.44 6.00
C GLU A 81 6.26 9.00 5.69
N LEU A 82 7.48 8.59 6.03
CA LEU A 82 7.93 7.20 5.89
C LEU A 82 7.14 6.25 6.79
N PHE A 83 6.83 6.66 8.03
CA PHE A 83 5.99 5.87 8.93
C PHE A 83 4.55 5.74 8.39
N GLU A 84 3.97 6.83 7.88
CA GLU A 84 2.64 6.79 7.25
C GLU A 84 2.64 5.92 5.99
N SER A 85 3.70 5.96 5.18
CA SER A 85 3.86 5.08 4.02
C SER A 85 3.91 3.60 4.42
N ASP A 86 4.68 3.26 5.47
CA ASP A 86 4.72 1.90 6.02
C ASP A 86 3.38 1.48 6.60
N TRP A 87 2.65 2.43 7.20
CA TRP A 87 1.30 2.19 7.69
C TRP A 87 0.32 1.89 6.55
N GLU A 88 0.30 2.75 5.54
CA GLU A 88 -0.59 2.62 4.37
C GLU A 88 -0.27 1.38 3.52
N SER A 89 1.00 0.97 3.47
CA SER A 89 1.43 -0.24 2.77
C SER A 89 1.18 -1.53 3.55
N GLY A 90 0.73 -1.44 4.82
CA GLY A 90 0.51 -2.59 5.69
C GLY A 90 1.78 -3.27 6.17
N PHE A 91 2.91 -2.56 6.19
CA PHE A 91 4.13 -3.07 6.83
C PHE A 91 3.89 -3.41 8.31
N PHE A 92 3.02 -2.64 8.99
CA PHE A 92 2.57 -2.94 10.35
C PHE A 92 1.32 -3.82 10.32
N LYS A 93 1.39 -4.96 10.96
CA LYS A 93 0.29 -5.94 10.99
C LYS A 93 -0.57 -5.76 12.24
N LEU A 94 -1.90 -5.79 12.05
CA LEU A 94 -2.84 -5.75 13.17
C LEU A 94 -2.62 -6.96 14.11
N GLY A 95 -2.59 -6.69 15.41
CA GLY A 95 -2.35 -7.74 16.43
C GLY A 95 -0.90 -8.17 16.61
N LYS A 96 0.03 -7.68 15.79
CA LYS A 96 1.47 -7.89 15.99
C LYS A 96 2.12 -6.63 16.57
N PRO A 97 3.17 -6.77 17.40
CA PRO A 97 3.91 -5.60 17.86
C PRO A 97 4.62 -4.91 16.69
N LEU A 98 4.68 -3.58 16.74
CA LEU A 98 5.55 -2.83 15.85
C LEU A 98 7.01 -3.24 16.08
N PRO A 99 7.87 -3.15 15.04
CA PRO A 99 9.31 -3.36 15.20
C PRO A 99 9.89 -2.50 16.31
N GLY A 100 11.00 -2.95 16.89
CA GLY A 100 11.63 -2.27 18.01
C GLY A 100 12.07 -0.83 17.69
N LEU A 101 12.08 0.06 18.68
CA LEU A 101 12.49 1.47 18.51
C LEU A 101 13.86 1.62 17.81
N LYS A 102 14.78 0.67 18.05
CA LYS A 102 16.11 0.68 17.40
C LYS A 102 15.99 0.42 15.90
N GLU A 103 15.18 -0.52 15.54
CA GLU A 103 14.94 -0.95 14.15
C GLU A 103 14.19 0.13 13.34
N LEU A 104 13.10 0.66 13.90
CA LEU A 104 12.35 1.75 13.28
C LEU A 104 13.18 3.04 13.16
N ALA A 105 14.03 3.35 14.15
CA ALA A 105 14.91 4.52 14.09
C ALA A 105 15.93 4.40 12.97
N LEU A 106 16.47 3.20 12.73
CA LEU A 106 17.36 2.90 11.60
C LEU A 106 16.59 3.00 10.27
N ARG A 107 15.42 2.39 10.19
CA ARG A 107 14.59 2.38 8.99
C ARG A 107 14.21 3.79 8.51
N TYR A 108 13.86 4.68 9.44
CA TYR A 108 13.45 6.06 9.12
C TYR A 108 14.57 7.08 9.24
N ASN A 109 15.81 6.63 9.42
CA ASN A 109 16.98 7.50 9.58
C ASN A 109 16.72 8.66 10.57
N CYS A 110 16.11 8.35 11.73
CA CYS A 110 15.76 9.33 12.75
C CYS A 110 16.28 8.95 14.15
N SER A 111 16.32 9.92 15.08
CA SER A 111 16.72 9.62 16.44
C SER A 111 15.64 8.82 17.19
N ARG A 112 16.07 7.92 18.09
CA ARG A 112 15.13 7.17 18.95
C ARG A 112 14.22 8.08 19.76
N VAL A 113 14.71 9.24 20.19
CA VAL A 113 13.93 10.23 20.96
C VAL A 113 12.84 10.85 20.09
N SER A 114 13.17 11.22 18.84
CA SER A 114 12.20 11.77 17.88
C SER A 114 11.13 10.74 17.53
N LEU A 115 11.55 9.49 17.27
CA LEU A 115 10.64 8.39 16.99
C LEU A 115 9.71 8.10 18.19
N GLN A 116 10.26 8.01 19.39
CA GLN A 116 9.47 7.76 20.60
C GLN A 116 8.43 8.85 20.83
N LYS A 117 8.79 10.13 20.60
CA LYS A 117 7.85 11.24 20.69
C LYS A 117 6.72 11.10 19.67
N MET A 118 7.05 10.76 18.42
CA MET A 118 6.06 10.54 17.36
C MET A 118 5.10 9.38 17.71
N LEU A 119 5.64 8.24 18.17
CA LEU A 119 4.81 7.10 18.57
C LEU A 119 3.91 7.42 19.76
N SER A 120 4.40 8.23 20.73
CA SER A 120 3.58 8.68 21.87
C SER A 120 2.47 9.65 21.41
N GLU A 121 2.73 10.52 20.44
CA GLU A 121 1.69 11.36 19.84
C GLU A 121 0.62 10.52 19.12
N MET A 122 1.03 9.43 18.45
CA MET A 122 0.11 8.48 17.82
C MET A 122 -0.71 7.68 18.85
N GLU A 123 -0.12 7.35 20.00
CA GLU A 123 -0.83 6.72 21.11
C GLU A 123 -1.92 7.66 21.68
N ILE A 124 -1.59 8.93 21.90
CA ILE A 124 -2.56 9.97 22.32
C ILE A 124 -3.70 10.11 21.31
N LYS A 125 -3.39 10.03 20.02
CA LYS A 125 -4.37 10.06 18.92
C LYS A 125 -5.13 8.73 18.74
N LYS A 126 -4.94 7.76 19.62
CA LYS A 126 -5.54 6.42 19.54
C LYS A 126 -5.26 5.69 18.21
N ARG A 127 -4.13 5.93 17.59
CA ARG A 127 -3.66 5.15 16.43
C ARG A 127 -2.83 3.95 16.87
N LEU A 128 -2.11 4.10 17.96
CA LEU A 128 -1.33 3.05 18.59
C LEU A 128 -1.78 2.82 20.03
N VAL A 129 -1.50 1.62 20.55
CA VAL A 129 -1.60 1.29 21.96
C VAL A 129 -0.28 0.71 22.42
N LYS A 130 0.22 1.17 23.56
CA LYS A 130 1.43 0.65 24.17
C LYS A 130 1.09 -0.46 25.15
N LYS A 131 1.69 -1.64 24.98
CA LYS A 131 1.61 -2.76 25.92
C LYS A 131 3.02 -3.16 26.36
N GLY A 132 3.39 -2.85 27.59
CA GLY A 132 4.75 -3.01 28.08
C GLY A 132 5.74 -2.16 27.30
N ARG A 133 6.75 -2.78 26.68
CA ARG A 133 7.77 -2.11 25.85
C ARG A 133 7.43 -1.99 24.38
N TYR A 134 6.30 -2.56 23.95
CA TYR A 134 5.90 -2.63 22.52
C TYR A 134 4.72 -1.74 22.22
N TYR A 135 4.69 -1.21 20.99
CA TYR A 135 3.55 -0.54 20.41
C TYR A 135 2.80 -1.50 19.47
N PHE A 136 1.49 -1.37 19.45
CA PHE A 136 0.58 -2.11 18.56
C PHE A 136 -0.32 -1.10 17.86
N ILE A 137 -0.81 -1.44 16.67
CA ILE A 137 -1.89 -0.68 16.05
C ILE A 137 -3.09 -0.68 17.00
N TYR A 138 -3.62 0.51 17.30
CA TYR A 138 -4.80 0.61 18.17
C TYR A 138 -6.01 -0.01 17.48
N SER A 139 -6.68 -0.90 18.20
CA SER A 139 -7.99 -1.40 17.86
C SER A 139 -8.78 -1.50 19.15
N GLU A 140 -10.04 -1.12 19.14
CA GLU A 140 -10.90 -1.19 20.32
C GLU A 140 -10.99 -2.60 20.92
N ARG A 141 -10.62 -3.61 20.15
CA ARG A 141 -10.58 -5.02 20.56
C ARG A 141 -9.44 -5.38 21.46
N PHE A 142 -8.28 -4.73 21.28
CA PHE A 142 -7.16 -4.94 22.20
C PHE A 142 -7.42 -4.29 23.56
N SER A 143 -8.49 -3.50 23.68
CA SER A 143 -8.90 -2.82 24.91
C SER A 143 -10.07 -3.49 25.64
N LYS A 144 -10.81 -4.41 24.98
CA LYS A 144 -11.98 -5.08 25.59
C LYS A 144 -11.93 -6.58 25.36
N GLU A 145 -11.94 -7.33 26.46
CA GLU A 145 -12.03 -8.79 26.45
C GLU A 145 -13.43 -9.28 25.98
N ASN A 146 -13.41 -10.24 25.03
CA ASN A 146 -14.47 -11.21 24.72
C ASN A 146 -15.93 -10.75 24.56
N ARG A 147 -16.23 -9.72 23.75
CA ARG A 147 -17.61 -9.56 23.22
C ARG A 147 -17.62 -9.77 21.71
N PRO A 148 -18.63 -10.52 21.15
CA PRO A 148 -18.79 -10.58 19.70
C PRO A 148 -19.03 -9.15 19.20
N LEU A 149 -18.17 -8.71 18.32
CA LEU A 149 -18.28 -7.40 17.70
C LEU A 149 -19.36 -7.50 16.63
N GLY A 150 -20.06 -6.44 16.38
CA GLY A 150 -21.24 -6.38 15.55
C GLY A 150 -21.15 -7.00 14.16
N GLN A 151 -22.13 -6.76 13.34
CA GLN A 151 -22.25 -7.28 11.99
C GLN A 151 -21.54 -6.35 11.00
N ILE A 152 -20.75 -6.92 10.09
CA ILE A 152 -20.20 -6.21 8.92
C ILE A 152 -20.88 -6.73 7.67
N LEU A 153 -21.35 -5.81 6.83
CA LEU A 153 -21.87 -6.13 5.51
C LEU A 153 -20.71 -6.20 4.53
N PHE A 154 -20.59 -7.30 3.81
CA PHE A 154 -19.66 -7.44 2.71
C PHE A 154 -20.43 -7.49 1.39
N ILE A 155 -20.13 -6.54 0.50
CA ILE A 155 -20.80 -6.36 -0.77
C ILE A 155 -19.85 -6.71 -1.90
N THR A 156 -20.29 -7.63 -2.76
CA THR A 156 -19.61 -7.98 -4.02
C THR A 156 -20.65 -8.14 -5.11
N ARG A 157 -20.23 -8.31 -6.35
CA ARG A 157 -21.16 -8.53 -7.46
C ARG A 157 -21.88 -9.88 -7.33
N CYS A 158 -23.06 -9.96 -7.93
CA CYS A 158 -23.80 -11.20 -8.16
C CYS A 158 -24.43 -11.18 -9.56
N ASN A 159 -24.91 -12.34 -10.02
CA ASN A 159 -25.69 -12.41 -11.24
C ASN A 159 -27.14 -11.93 -11.03
N SER A 160 -27.94 -11.91 -12.10
CA SER A 160 -29.36 -11.50 -12.08
C SER A 160 -30.24 -12.36 -11.18
N MET A 161 -29.80 -13.54 -10.77
CA MET A 161 -30.49 -14.44 -9.85
C MET A 161 -30.07 -14.27 -8.38
N GLY A 162 -29.14 -13.32 -8.12
CA GLY A 162 -28.58 -13.11 -6.78
C GLY A 162 -27.51 -14.14 -6.38
N GLU A 163 -27.02 -14.93 -7.31
CA GLU A 163 -25.96 -15.91 -7.03
C GLU A 163 -24.58 -15.28 -7.04
N PHE A 164 -23.76 -15.71 -6.08
CA PHE A 164 -22.38 -15.28 -5.93
C PHE A 164 -21.45 -16.28 -6.58
N LYS A 165 -20.71 -15.83 -7.58
CA LYS A 165 -19.69 -16.64 -8.22
C LYS A 165 -18.43 -15.81 -8.41
N ALA A 166 -17.33 -16.28 -7.82
CA ALA A 166 -16.02 -15.71 -8.09
C ALA A 166 -15.57 -16.17 -9.49
N GLU A 167 -15.32 -15.23 -10.39
CA GLU A 167 -14.89 -15.50 -11.76
C GLU A 167 -13.38 -15.29 -11.96
N SER A 168 -12.70 -14.75 -10.95
CA SER A 168 -11.25 -14.56 -10.97
C SER A 168 -10.60 -15.03 -9.67
N GLU A 169 -9.33 -15.45 -9.73
CA GLU A 169 -8.56 -15.79 -8.54
C GLU A 169 -8.46 -14.64 -7.57
N ARG A 170 -8.31 -13.41 -8.04
CA ARG A 170 -8.25 -12.20 -7.21
C ARG A 170 -9.55 -11.98 -6.42
N GLU A 171 -10.69 -12.22 -7.04
CA GLU A 171 -11.99 -12.12 -6.38
C GLU A 171 -12.11 -13.19 -5.28
N LEU A 172 -11.66 -14.41 -5.57
CA LEU A 172 -11.66 -15.53 -4.61
C LEU A 172 -10.68 -15.26 -3.45
N GLU A 173 -9.48 -14.77 -3.75
CA GLU A 173 -8.49 -14.41 -2.76
C GLU A 173 -9.00 -13.31 -1.83
N PHE A 174 -9.59 -12.25 -2.38
CA PHE A 174 -10.21 -11.18 -1.60
C PHE A 174 -11.31 -11.71 -0.69
N LEU A 175 -12.21 -12.54 -1.22
CA LEU A 175 -13.28 -13.18 -0.46
C LEU A 175 -12.73 -14.00 0.71
N ARG A 176 -11.72 -14.84 0.47
CA ARG A 176 -11.06 -15.64 1.52
C ARG A 176 -10.47 -14.74 2.61
N ASN A 177 -9.74 -13.71 2.23
CA ASN A 177 -9.12 -12.78 3.18
C ASN A 177 -10.15 -12.01 4.00
N ILE A 178 -11.27 -11.56 3.40
CA ILE A 178 -12.39 -10.92 4.11
C ILE A 178 -12.96 -11.85 5.18
N TYR A 179 -13.22 -13.12 4.85
CA TYR A 179 -13.74 -14.08 5.81
C TYR A 179 -12.73 -14.43 6.90
N HIS A 180 -11.48 -14.68 6.55
CA HIS A 180 -10.42 -14.95 7.52
C HIS A 180 -10.24 -13.79 8.49
N GLN A 181 -10.23 -12.56 8.00
CA GLN A 181 -10.08 -11.39 8.84
C GLN A 181 -11.32 -11.17 9.73
N ALA A 182 -12.53 -11.40 9.22
CA ALA A 182 -13.75 -11.35 10.03
C ALA A 182 -13.71 -12.37 11.17
N LEU A 183 -13.30 -13.60 10.90
CA LEU A 183 -13.15 -14.64 11.93
C LEU A 183 -12.09 -14.27 12.97
N LYS A 184 -10.90 -13.88 12.52
CA LYS A 184 -9.78 -13.44 13.38
C LYS A 184 -10.18 -12.29 14.29
N LEU A 185 -11.04 -11.44 13.77
CA LEU A 185 -11.52 -10.27 14.46
C LEU A 185 -12.89 -10.46 15.14
N ASN A 186 -13.45 -11.66 15.17
CA ASN A 186 -14.75 -12.02 15.76
C ASN A 186 -15.93 -11.15 15.28
N TYR A 187 -15.98 -10.77 14.00
CA TYR A 187 -17.12 -10.13 13.36
C TYR A 187 -18.06 -11.16 12.75
N LYS A 188 -19.36 -10.86 12.83
CA LYS A 188 -20.35 -11.52 11.99
C LYS A 188 -20.32 -10.89 10.61
N LEU A 189 -19.87 -11.64 9.61
CA LEU A 189 -19.89 -11.19 8.23
C LEU A 189 -21.22 -11.57 7.57
N THR A 190 -21.84 -10.64 6.85
CA THR A 190 -23.04 -10.86 6.04
C THR A 190 -22.73 -10.49 4.60
N LEU A 191 -22.76 -11.49 3.71
CA LEU A 191 -22.52 -11.31 2.30
C LEU A 191 -23.79 -10.83 1.59
N LEU A 192 -23.65 -9.77 0.81
CA LEU A 192 -24.70 -9.20 -0.05
C LEU A 192 -24.17 -9.10 -1.48
N GLY A 193 -24.98 -9.49 -2.46
CA GLY A 193 -24.68 -9.36 -3.88
C GLY A 193 -25.26 -8.07 -4.46
N PHE A 194 -24.45 -7.38 -5.22
CA PHE A 194 -24.91 -6.28 -6.05
C PHE A 194 -25.07 -6.77 -7.48
N GLU A 195 -26.27 -6.62 -8.02
CA GLU A 195 -26.58 -6.94 -9.41
C GLU A 195 -26.58 -5.64 -10.22
N ASP A 196 -25.66 -5.58 -11.20
CA ASP A 196 -25.28 -4.36 -11.91
C ASP A 196 -26.39 -3.81 -12.83
N SER A 197 -27.18 -4.70 -13.47
CA SER A 197 -28.20 -4.30 -14.45
C SER A 197 -29.41 -3.66 -13.77
N THR A 198 -29.78 -4.14 -12.57
CA THR A 198 -30.93 -3.61 -11.81
C THR A 198 -30.52 -2.59 -10.75
N GLY A 199 -29.26 -2.61 -10.35
CA GLY A 199 -28.73 -1.77 -9.28
C GLY A 199 -29.24 -2.17 -7.89
N PHE A 200 -29.65 -3.43 -7.68
CA PHE A 200 -30.18 -3.93 -6.42
C PHE A 200 -29.20 -4.79 -5.65
N LEU A 201 -29.43 -4.86 -4.33
CA LEU A 201 -28.75 -5.80 -3.47
C LEU A 201 -29.63 -7.03 -3.20
N PHE A 202 -28.97 -8.19 -3.16
CA PHE A 202 -29.57 -9.47 -2.84
C PHE A 202 -28.83 -10.12 -1.66
N ASP A 203 -29.55 -10.86 -0.82
CA ASP A 203 -28.96 -11.78 0.14
C ASP A 203 -28.62 -13.13 -0.51
N ARG A 204 -27.99 -14.02 0.25
CA ARG A 204 -27.65 -15.36 -0.24
C ARG A 204 -28.85 -16.26 -0.58
N GLY A 205 -30.06 -15.88 -0.19
CA GLY A 205 -31.29 -16.53 -0.55
C GLY A 205 -31.95 -15.95 -1.81
N GLY A 206 -31.29 -15.01 -2.50
CA GLY A 206 -31.83 -14.33 -3.67
C GLY A 206 -32.92 -13.31 -3.34
N LYS A 207 -33.11 -12.95 -2.07
CA LYS A 207 -34.08 -11.94 -1.67
C LYS A 207 -33.48 -10.55 -1.85
N LYS A 208 -34.20 -9.66 -2.50
CA LYS A 208 -33.85 -8.24 -2.60
C LYS A 208 -33.85 -7.58 -1.22
N VAL A 209 -32.76 -6.89 -0.90
CA VAL A 209 -32.51 -6.26 0.41
C VAL A 209 -31.97 -4.84 0.27
N LYS A 210 -31.94 -4.11 1.37
CA LYS A 210 -31.33 -2.77 1.51
C LYS A 210 -30.41 -2.75 2.74
N PRO A 211 -29.40 -1.85 2.79
CA PRO A 211 -28.57 -1.71 3.98
C PRO A 211 -29.35 -1.48 5.28
N ALA A 212 -30.50 -0.79 5.20
CA ALA A 212 -31.40 -0.51 6.33
C ALA A 212 -32.05 -1.79 6.93
N ASP A 213 -32.12 -2.90 6.17
CA ASP A 213 -32.65 -4.18 6.66
C ASP A 213 -31.68 -4.86 7.65
N TYR A 214 -30.49 -4.29 7.84
CA TYR A 214 -29.45 -4.79 8.75
C TYR A 214 -29.13 -3.79 9.87
N PRO A 215 -30.06 -3.57 10.84
CA PRO A 215 -29.90 -2.54 11.87
C PRO A 215 -28.72 -2.79 12.84
N LEU A 216 -28.22 -4.03 12.90
CA LEU A 216 -27.06 -4.40 13.72
C LEU A 216 -25.73 -4.23 12.98
N ALA A 217 -25.73 -3.73 11.75
CA ALA A 217 -24.52 -3.47 10.99
C ALA A 217 -23.75 -2.30 11.60
N ILE A 218 -22.46 -2.53 11.83
CA ILE A 218 -21.52 -1.54 12.38
C ILE A 218 -20.49 -1.07 11.34
N GLY A 219 -20.48 -1.66 10.15
CA GLY A 219 -19.59 -1.33 9.06
C GLY A 219 -19.98 -2.03 7.77
N ALA A 220 -19.48 -1.53 6.65
CA ALA A 220 -19.62 -2.18 5.36
C ALA A 220 -18.27 -2.19 4.61
N ILE A 221 -18.02 -3.28 3.90
CA ILE A 221 -16.90 -3.45 2.97
C ILE A 221 -17.51 -3.68 1.59
N ILE A 222 -17.13 -2.86 0.61
CA ILE A 222 -17.63 -2.92 -0.76
C ILE A 222 -16.46 -3.24 -1.69
N SER A 223 -16.56 -4.36 -2.43
CA SER A 223 -15.69 -4.63 -3.57
C SER A 223 -16.34 -4.08 -4.82
N THR A 224 -15.61 -3.27 -5.58
CA THR A 224 -16.07 -2.79 -6.90
C THR A 224 -15.49 -3.61 -8.05
N LEU A 225 -14.74 -4.66 -7.74
CA LEU A 225 -14.14 -5.54 -8.73
C LEU A 225 -15.22 -6.12 -9.67
N LEU A 226 -15.03 -5.94 -10.97
CA LEU A 226 -15.92 -6.37 -12.05
C LEU A 226 -17.36 -5.80 -11.97
N ILE A 227 -17.60 -4.76 -11.18
CA ILE A 227 -18.86 -3.99 -11.19
C ILE A 227 -18.75 -2.90 -12.26
N GLN A 228 -19.66 -2.89 -13.24
CA GLN A 228 -19.63 -1.91 -14.33
C GLN A 228 -20.06 -0.51 -13.88
N ASN A 229 -21.02 -0.44 -12.93
CA ASN A 229 -21.56 0.80 -12.40
C ASN A 229 -21.23 0.99 -10.92
N PRO A 230 -19.93 1.21 -10.55
CA PRO A 230 -19.50 1.25 -9.16
C PRO A 230 -20.19 2.39 -8.35
N LEU A 231 -20.54 3.50 -8.99
CA LEU A 231 -21.26 4.58 -8.32
C LEU A 231 -22.68 4.16 -7.87
N SER A 232 -23.32 3.23 -8.56
CA SER A 232 -24.64 2.74 -8.21
C SER A 232 -24.64 1.97 -6.91
N VAL A 233 -23.66 1.08 -6.68
CA VAL A 233 -23.55 0.38 -5.40
C VAL A 233 -23.21 1.33 -4.26
N LEU A 234 -22.34 2.33 -4.48
CA LEU A 234 -21.99 3.30 -3.44
C LEU A 234 -23.21 4.14 -3.00
N LYS A 235 -24.06 4.52 -3.96
CA LYS A 235 -25.29 5.31 -3.67
C LYS A 235 -26.24 4.61 -2.70
N LEU A 236 -26.28 3.29 -2.68
CA LEU A 236 -27.12 2.51 -1.75
C LEU A 236 -26.70 2.71 -0.28
N PHE A 237 -25.43 3.05 -0.04
CA PHE A 237 -24.86 3.23 1.30
C PHE A 237 -24.72 4.70 1.73
N THR A 238 -25.27 5.66 0.97
CA THR A 238 -25.12 7.10 1.29
C THR A 238 -25.74 7.52 2.60
N ARG A 239 -26.76 6.80 3.08
CA ARG A 239 -27.55 7.12 4.28
C ARG A 239 -27.19 6.28 5.50
N VAL A 240 -26.21 5.38 5.41
CA VAL A 240 -25.80 4.57 6.56
C VAL A 240 -25.03 5.41 7.57
N SER A 241 -25.17 5.07 8.84
CA SER A 241 -24.50 5.78 9.94
C SER A 241 -23.12 5.20 10.31
N TYR A 242 -22.82 4.02 9.84
CA TYR A 242 -21.55 3.30 10.08
C TYR A 242 -20.50 3.57 8.99
N PRO A 243 -19.22 3.25 9.25
CA PRO A 243 -18.14 3.41 8.29
C PRO A 243 -18.26 2.44 7.11
N VAL A 244 -17.73 2.89 5.96
CA VAL A 244 -17.70 2.13 4.71
C VAL A 244 -16.27 2.12 4.18
N SER A 245 -15.72 0.92 3.96
CA SER A 245 -14.45 0.70 3.28
C SER A 245 -14.71 0.16 1.88
N VAL A 246 -14.12 0.78 0.87
CA VAL A 246 -14.32 0.45 -0.54
C VAL A 246 -13.02 -0.01 -1.16
N TRP A 247 -13.00 -1.21 -1.69
CA TRP A 247 -11.96 -1.63 -2.63
C TRP A 247 -12.32 -1.09 -4.01
N TRP A 248 -11.60 -0.05 -4.43
CA TRP A 248 -11.83 0.66 -5.68
C TRP A 248 -10.99 0.05 -6.80
N GLU A 249 -11.60 -0.77 -7.63
CA GLU A 249 -10.95 -1.47 -8.75
C GLU A 249 -11.35 -0.85 -10.10
N HIS A 250 -11.15 0.46 -10.18
CA HIS A 250 -11.41 1.26 -11.38
C HIS A 250 -10.35 2.36 -11.53
N PRO A 251 -10.21 2.95 -12.73
CA PRO A 251 -9.32 4.08 -12.95
C PRO A 251 -9.55 5.24 -11.98
N ALA A 252 -8.48 5.96 -11.67
CA ALA A 252 -8.53 7.06 -10.69
C ALA A 252 -9.35 8.27 -11.17
N ASP A 253 -9.47 8.47 -12.47
CA ASP A 253 -10.24 9.56 -13.09
C ASP A 253 -11.75 9.46 -12.84
N ILE A 254 -12.28 8.24 -12.64
CA ILE A 254 -13.69 8.02 -12.29
C ILE A 254 -13.94 7.89 -10.79
N LEU A 255 -12.91 8.14 -9.97
CA LEU A 255 -13.02 8.07 -8.51
C LEU A 255 -14.03 9.11 -7.98
N PRO A 256 -15.03 8.70 -7.17
CA PRO A 256 -16.10 9.59 -6.77
C PRO A 256 -15.67 10.58 -5.67
N MET A 257 -15.18 11.75 -6.06
CA MET A 257 -14.65 12.79 -5.17
C MET A 257 -15.64 13.21 -4.06
N ASP A 258 -16.95 13.17 -4.33
CA ASP A 258 -17.96 13.48 -3.32
C ASP A 258 -18.05 12.45 -2.20
N PHE A 259 -17.76 11.19 -2.49
CA PHE A 259 -17.67 10.14 -1.48
C PHE A 259 -16.37 10.20 -0.70
N LEU A 260 -15.25 10.55 -1.34
CA LEU A 260 -13.96 10.76 -0.69
C LEU A 260 -14.01 11.84 0.40
N LYS A 261 -14.87 12.86 0.23
CA LYS A 261 -15.04 13.96 1.21
C LYS A 261 -15.83 13.52 2.44
N LYS A 262 -16.56 12.41 2.40
CA LYS A 262 -17.39 11.95 3.52
C LYS A 262 -16.52 11.30 4.60
N GLU A 263 -16.73 11.68 5.87
CA GLU A 263 -15.89 11.25 7.01
C GLU A 263 -15.84 9.73 7.22
N LYS A 264 -16.89 9.02 6.87
CA LYS A 264 -17.04 7.59 7.13
C LYS A 264 -16.67 6.70 5.94
N TRP A 265 -16.17 7.28 4.86
CA TRP A 265 -15.81 6.55 3.65
C TRP A 265 -14.29 6.48 3.48
N ASN A 266 -13.80 5.27 3.24
CA ASN A 266 -12.38 5.00 3.01
C ASN A 266 -12.25 4.22 1.70
N PHE A 267 -11.36 4.66 0.83
CA PHE A 267 -11.13 4.04 -0.47
C PHE A 267 -9.73 3.46 -0.54
N PHE A 268 -9.63 2.25 -1.04
CA PHE A 268 -8.40 1.48 -1.17
C PHE A 268 -8.24 0.97 -2.59
N ASN A 269 -7.02 0.98 -3.08
CA ASN A 269 -6.63 0.45 -4.37
C ASN A 269 -5.35 -0.36 -4.23
N SER A 270 -5.21 -1.43 -5.01
CA SER A 270 -3.99 -2.23 -5.07
C SER A 270 -3.50 -2.47 -6.49
N THR A 271 -4.34 -2.29 -7.50
CA THR A 271 -4.09 -2.75 -8.88
C THR A 271 -4.00 -1.64 -9.89
N PHE A 272 -4.84 -0.62 -9.76
CA PHE A 272 -4.88 0.51 -10.69
C PHE A 272 -3.85 1.56 -10.30
N GLY A 273 -3.38 2.31 -11.29
CA GLY A 273 -2.31 3.27 -11.14
C GLY A 273 -0.93 2.69 -11.44
N LYS A 274 0.07 3.54 -11.47
CA LYS A 274 1.43 3.21 -11.93
C LYS A 274 2.28 2.47 -10.88
N ARG A 275 1.86 2.50 -9.61
CA ARG A 275 2.63 1.96 -8.50
C ARG A 275 3.07 0.51 -8.69
N PRO A 276 2.22 -0.45 -9.10
CA PRO A 276 2.65 -1.82 -9.34
C PRO A 276 3.79 -1.94 -10.36
N GLY A 277 3.70 -1.19 -11.46
CA GLY A 277 4.76 -1.13 -12.47
C GLY A 277 6.05 -0.52 -11.92
N ILE A 278 5.96 0.55 -11.14
CA ILE A 278 7.13 1.19 -10.49
C ILE A 278 7.84 0.22 -9.54
N GLU A 279 7.07 -0.51 -8.72
CA GLU A 279 7.62 -1.45 -7.74
C GLU A 279 8.27 -2.66 -8.43
N LEU A 280 7.63 -3.21 -9.46
CA LEU A 280 8.23 -4.27 -10.28
C LEU A 280 9.50 -3.80 -11.00
N GLY A 281 9.48 -2.62 -11.61
CA GLY A 281 10.66 -2.08 -12.29
C GLY A 281 11.82 -1.81 -11.34
N LYS A 282 11.56 -1.32 -10.13
CA LYS A 282 12.60 -1.19 -9.09
C LYS A 282 13.18 -2.54 -8.68
N PHE A 283 12.35 -3.58 -8.58
CA PHE A 283 12.81 -4.93 -8.33
C PHE A 283 13.76 -5.41 -9.43
N LEU A 284 13.36 -5.29 -10.69
CA LEU A 284 14.16 -5.70 -11.84
C LEU A 284 15.50 -4.94 -11.93
N LYS A 285 15.50 -3.65 -11.66
CA LYS A 285 16.75 -2.86 -11.57
C LYS A 285 17.68 -3.34 -10.47
N LYS A 286 17.12 -3.74 -9.31
CA LYS A 286 17.91 -4.33 -8.22
C LYS A 286 18.53 -5.66 -8.61
N GLN A 287 17.88 -6.43 -9.51
CA GLN A 287 18.42 -7.66 -10.09
C GLN A 287 19.46 -7.39 -11.20
N GLY A 288 19.73 -6.13 -11.54
CA GLY A 288 20.72 -5.72 -12.53
C GLY A 288 20.19 -5.53 -13.96
N TYR A 289 18.88 -5.58 -14.15
CA TYR A 289 18.27 -5.35 -15.48
C TYR A 289 18.06 -3.85 -15.73
N SER A 290 18.46 -3.40 -16.91
CA SER A 290 18.26 -2.01 -17.38
C SER A 290 17.16 -1.91 -18.44
N GLU A 291 16.82 -3.02 -19.10
CA GLU A 291 15.86 -3.11 -20.19
C GLU A 291 14.95 -4.33 -20.01
N VAL A 292 13.70 -4.23 -20.44
CA VAL A 292 12.73 -5.32 -20.42
C VAL A 292 11.81 -5.25 -21.62
N VAL A 293 11.18 -6.38 -21.97
CA VAL A 293 10.05 -6.43 -22.91
C VAL A 293 8.77 -6.48 -22.11
N TYR A 294 7.78 -5.65 -22.44
CA TYR A 294 6.46 -5.69 -21.83
C TYR A 294 5.43 -6.26 -22.79
N PHE A 295 4.75 -7.33 -22.37
CA PHE A 295 3.69 -7.97 -23.16
C PHE A 295 2.30 -7.74 -22.58
N SER A 296 1.38 -7.23 -23.41
CA SER A 296 -0.03 -7.14 -23.05
C SER A 296 -0.94 -7.30 -24.28
N PRO A 297 -1.79 -8.32 -24.32
CA PRO A 297 -2.90 -8.44 -25.26
C PRO A 297 -4.16 -7.70 -24.77
N TYR A 298 -4.04 -6.85 -23.77
CA TYR A 298 -5.12 -6.11 -23.10
C TYR A 298 -4.82 -4.61 -23.00
N HIS A 299 -4.08 -4.05 -23.94
CA HIS A 299 -3.57 -2.67 -23.82
C HIS A 299 -4.65 -1.58 -23.92
N LYS A 300 -5.86 -1.94 -24.34
CA LYS A 300 -7.03 -1.08 -24.24
C LYS A 300 -7.42 -0.77 -22.79
N SER A 301 -7.08 -1.65 -21.86
CA SER A 301 -7.38 -1.49 -20.44
C SER A 301 -6.40 -0.53 -19.76
N SER A 302 -6.93 0.41 -18.94
CA SER A 302 -6.12 1.40 -18.23
C SER A 302 -5.09 0.76 -17.30
N TRP A 303 -5.44 -0.33 -16.60
CA TRP A 303 -4.51 -1.05 -15.71
C TRP A 303 -3.28 -1.61 -16.44
N SER A 304 -3.41 -2.01 -17.71
CA SER A 304 -2.27 -2.44 -18.53
C SER A 304 -1.37 -1.26 -18.89
N LYS A 305 -1.96 -0.12 -19.28
CA LYS A 305 -1.24 1.13 -19.56
C LYS A 305 -0.52 1.64 -18.33
N ASP A 306 -1.19 1.62 -17.17
CA ASP A 306 -0.63 2.03 -15.88
C ASP A 306 0.60 1.19 -15.50
N ARG A 307 0.54 -0.14 -15.69
CA ARG A 307 1.68 -1.05 -15.43
C ARG A 307 2.88 -0.73 -16.31
N LEU A 308 2.64 -0.53 -17.61
CA LEU A 308 3.67 -0.14 -18.59
C LEU A 308 4.31 1.21 -18.22
N GLU A 309 3.49 2.21 -17.96
CA GLU A 309 3.96 3.54 -17.57
C GLU A 309 4.73 3.50 -16.25
N GLY A 310 4.26 2.72 -15.29
CA GLY A 310 4.95 2.52 -14.03
C GLY A 310 6.33 1.90 -14.20
N LEU A 311 6.48 0.90 -15.08
CA LEU A 311 7.78 0.34 -15.44
C LEU A 311 8.72 1.43 -15.98
N ARG A 312 8.25 2.25 -16.92
CA ARG A 312 9.02 3.39 -17.48
C ARG A 312 9.40 4.41 -16.40
N GLU A 313 8.48 4.77 -15.52
CA GLU A 313 8.75 5.70 -14.40
C GLU A 313 9.75 5.14 -13.38
N SER A 314 9.93 3.83 -13.28
CA SER A 314 11.00 3.24 -12.47
C SER A 314 12.40 3.52 -13.03
N GLY A 315 12.47 4.00 -14.28
CA GLY A 315 13.70 4.27 -15.02
C GLY A 315 14.33 3.02 -15.63
N ILE A 316 13.53 1.96 -15.89
CA ILE A 316 13.93 0.82 -16.72
C ILE A 316 13.49 1.11 -18.17
N GLU A 317 14.30 0.72 -19.15
CA GLU A 317 13.92 0.82 -20.55
C GLU A 317 12.89 -0.26 -20.89
N VAL A 318 11.81 0.08 -21.62
CA VAL A 318 10.73 -0.85 -21.88
C VAL A 318 10.44 -0.93 -23.37
N LEU A 319 10.70 -2.08 -23.96
CA LEU A 319 10.26 -2.45 -25.30
C LEU A 319 8.81 -2.93 -25.22
N GLU A 320 7.93 -2.24 -25.91
CA GLU A 320 6.49 -2.48 -25.83
C GLU A 320 6.00 -3.42 -26.94
N PHE A 321 5.35 -4.51 -26.52
CA PHE A 321 4.71 -5.48 -27.39
C PHE A 321 3.25 -5.67 -26.96
N THR A 322 2.38 -4.82 -27.49
CA THR A 322 0.98 -4.74 -27.09
C THR A 322 0.05 -4.88 -28.30
N ASP A 323 -1.19 -5.28 -28.05
CA ASP A 323 -2.22 -5.42 -29.10
C ASP A 323 -2.76 -4.07 -29.62
N GLY A 324 -2.33 -2.97 -29.00
CA GLY A 324 -2.75 -1.63 -29.35
C GLY A 324 -4.19 -1.29 -28.96
N GLU A 325 -4.61 -0.06 -29.30
CA GLU A 325 -5.95 0.44 -28.92
C GLU A 325 -7.08 -0.09 -29.83
N ASN A 326 -6.73 -0.65 -30.96
CA ASN A 326 -7.69 -1.09 -32.00
C ASN A 326 -8.05 -2.58 -31.88
N ALA A 327 -7.47 -3.33 -30.93
CA ALA A 327 -7.80 -4.73 -30.78
C ALA A 327 -9.26 -4.92 -30.35
N SER A 328 -9.95 -5.83 -31.02
CA SER A 328 -11.30 -6.22 -30.64
C SER A 328 -11.21 -7.16 -29.42
N PRO A 329 -11.88 -6.85 -28.30
CA PRO A 329 -11.92 -7.75 -27.16
C PRO A 329 -12.62 -9.06 -27.54
N PHE A 330 -12.22 -10.17 -26.90
CA PHE A 330 -12.94 -11.42 -27.04
C PHE A 330 -14.38 -11.27 -26.55
N ASP A 331 -15.36 -11.58 -27.41
CA ASP A 331 -16.77 -11.51 -27.06
C ASP A 331 -17.23 -12.77 -26.34
N PHE A 332 -17.11 -12.76 -25.01
CA PHE A 332 -17.57 -13.85 -24.16
C PHE A 332 -19.06 -14.15 -24.29
N LYS A 333 -19.91 -13.14 -24.54
CA LYS A 333 -21.35 -13.34 -24.68
C LYS A 333 -21.67 -14.07 -25.95
N GLN A 334 -21.08 -13.66 -27.06
CA GLN A 334 -21.27 -14.32 -28.34
C GLN A 334 -20.70 -15.75 -28.30
N ALA A 335 -19.52 -15.94 -27.71
CA ALA A 335 -18.91 -17.25 -27.57
C ALA A 335 -19.77 -18.19 -26.72
N ALA A 336 -20.33 -17.72 -25.60
CA ALA A 336 -21.22 -18.52 -24.75
C ALA A 336 -22.49 -18.96 -25.46
N LEU A 337 -23.05 -18.12 -26.34
CA LEU A 337 -24.22 -18.45 -27.11
C LEU A 337 -23.94 -19.49 -28.22
N LEU A 338 -22.75 -19.47 -28.80
CA LEU A 338 -22.36 -20.35 -29.88
C LEU A 338 -21.77 -21.68 -29.42
N GLU A 339 -20.97 -21.65 -28.33
CA GLU A 339 -20.11 -22.75 -27.94
C GLU A 339 -20.57 -23.48 -26.66
N GLY A 340 -21.60 -22.98 -25.98
CA GLY A 340 -22.20 -23.66 -24.82
C GLY A 340 -21.49 -23.44 -23.49
N PRO A 341 -21.09 -24.48 -22.75
CA PRO A 341 -20.72 -24.31 -21.34
C PRO A 341 -19.48 -23.44 -21.12
N GLU A 342 -19.45 -22.76 -19.98
CA GLU A 342 -18.44 -21.79 -19.53
C GLU A 342 -16.99 -22.28 -19.72
N TYR A 343 -16.73 -23.57 -19.56
CA TYR A 343 -15.43 -24.18 -19.81
C TYR A 343 -14.98 -24.01 -21.27
N ALA A 344 -15.86 -24.21 -22.22
CA ALA A 344 -15.55 -24.04 -23.66
C ALA A 344 -15.25 -22.58 -23.98
N VAL A 345 -15.99 -21.64 -23.37
CA VAL A 345 -15.78 -20.20 -23.55
C VAL A 345 -14.42 -19.78 -23.02
N SER A 346 -14.02 -20.24 -21.85
CA SER A 346 -12.71 -19.95 -21.27
C SER A 346 -11.57 -20.51 -22.11
N PHE A 347 -11.72 -21.74 -22.62
CA PHE A 347 -10.76 -22.35 -23.54
C PHE A 347 -10.60 -21.57 -24.84
N LEU A 348 -11.69 -21.09 -25.42
CA LEU A 348 -11.65 -20.27 -26.63
C LEU A 348 -11.01 -18.91 -26.40
N ALA A 349 -11.30 -18.28 -25.27
CA ALA A 349 -10.67 -17.01 -24.87
C ALA A 349 -9.16 -17.18 -24.75
N ARG A 350 -8.69 -18.23 -24.07
CA ARG A 350 -7.27 -18.55 -23.94
C ARG A 350 -6.60 -18.78 -25.30
N ASN A 351 -7.24 -19.52 -26.21
CA ASN A 351 -6.73 -19.73 -27.56
C ASN A 351 -6.68 -18.45 -28.40
N TYR A 352 -7.64 -17.57 -28.24
CA TYR A 352 -7.64 -16.26 -28.87
C TYR A 352 -6.47 -15.42 -28.38
N THR A 353 -6.28 -15.33 -27.06
CA THR A 353 -5.14 -14.66 -26.42
C THR A 353 -3.80 -15.22 -26.92
N LYS A 354 -3.69 -16.56 -27.00
CA LYS A 354 -2.50 -17.25 -27.52
C LYS A 354 -2.14 -16.83 -28.94
N LYS A 355 -3.12 -16.69 -29.83
CA LYS A 355 -2.88 -16.22 -31.21
C LYS A 355 -2.33 -14.80 -31.24
N ILE A 356 -2.89 -13.90 -30.44
CA ILE A 356 -2.40 -12.51 -30.33
C ILE A 356 -0.96 -12.52 -29.82
N LEU A 357 -0.66 -13.23 -28.75
CA LEU A 357 0.67 -13.28 -28.15
C LEU A 357 1.73 -13.83 -29.09
N LEU A 358 1.40 -14.88 -29.86
CA LEU A 358 2.30 -15.43 -30.87
C LEU A 358 2.63 -14.40 -31.96
N SER A 359 1.64 -13.63 -32.42
CA SER A 359 1.87 -12.56 -33.37
C SER A 359 2.75 -11.44 -32.80
N LEU A 360 2.48 -11.02 -31.57
CA LEU A 360 3.25 -9.96 -30.90
C LEU A 360 4.70 -10.37 -30.67
N SER A 361 4.95 -11.62 -30.34
CA SER A 361 6.28 -12.11 -29.92
C SER A 361 7.25 -12.42 -31.06
N LEU A 362 6.82 -12.38 -32.33
CA LEU A 362 7.65 -12.78 -33.48
C LEU A 362 9.02 -12.07 -33.54
N ASN A 363 9.08 -10.80 -33.17
CA ASN A 363 10.31 -9.99 -33.20
C ASN A 363 10.81 -9.57 -31.81
N ALA A 364 10.30 -10.19 -30.75
CA ALA A 364 10.69 -9.81 -29.40
C ALA A 364 12.09 -10.36 -29.05
N PRO A 365 13.01 -9.54 -28.50
CA PRO A 365 14.31 -9.99 -28.07
C PRO A 365 14.17 -10.97 -26.90
N CYS A 366 14.94 -12.08 -26.93
CA CYS A 366 14.89 -13.13 -25.89
C CYS A 366 16.08 -13.06 -24.90
N ASP A 367 16.95 -12.10 -25.07
CA ASP A 367 18.13 -11.85 -24.23
C ASP A 367 17.85 -10.89 -23.07
N VAL A 368 16.72 -10.20 -23.10
CA VAL A 368 16.20 -9.36 -22.01
C VAL A 368 14.99 -10.01 -21.31
N PRO A 369 14.70 -9.66 -20.05
CA PRO A 369 13.54 -10.21 -19.34
C PRO A 369 12.21 -9.84 -20.02
N TRP A 370 11.26 -10.76 -19.99
CA TRP A 370 9.90 -10.51 -20.41
C TRP A 370 9.00 -10.27 -19.21
N VAL A 371 8.36 -9.11 -19.17
CA VAL A 371 7.34 -8.72 -18.20
C VAL A 371 5.97 -8.95 -18.83
N CYS A 372 5.27 -9.95 -18.38
CA CYS A 372 3.93 -10.27 -18.82
C CYS A 372 2.91 -9.51 -17.99
N VAL A 373 1.87 -8.97 -18.64
CA VAL A 373 0.85 -8.15 -17.96
C VAL A 373 0.11 -8.88 -16.84
N ASN A 374 0.01 -10.22 -16.91
CA ASN A 374 -0.53 -11.09 -15.87
C ASN A 374 0.05 -12.51 -15.98
N ASP A 375 -0.26 -13.36 -15.01
CA ASP A 375 0.24 -14.74 -14.95
C ASP A 375 -0.31 -15.61 -16.10
N GLU A 376 -1.53 -15.35 -16.56
CA GLU A 376 -2.10 -16.05 -17.70
C GLU A 376 -1.26 -15.87 -18.98
N VAL A 377 -0.84 -14.64 -19.25
CA VAL A 377 0.03 -14.33 -20.41
C VAL A 377 1.37 -15.04 -20.27
N ALA A 378 1.96 -15.03 -19.09
CA ALA A 378 3.22 -15.72 -18.82
C ALA A 378 3.09 -17.26 -19.00
N SER A 379 1.97 -17.82 -18.55
CA SER A 379 1.71 -19.24 -18.67
C SER A 379 1.55 -19.69 -20.13
N ILE A 380 0.88 -18.89 -20.95
CA ILE A 380 0.74 -19.15 -22.39
C ILE A 380 2.12 -19.17 -23.05
N PHE A 381 3.01 -18.22 -22.74
CA PHE A 381 4.37 -18.22 -23.28
C PHE A 381 5.17 -19.46 -22.86
N LYS A 382 5.06 -19.89 -21.59
CA LYS A 382 5.73 -21.13 -21.16
C LYS A 382 5.20 -22.38 -21.89
N GLU A 383 3.88 -22.50 -22.00
CA GLU A 383 3.23 -23.58 -22.74
C GLU A 383 3.74 -23.66 -24.18
N VAL A 384 3.79 -22.51 -24.86
CA VAL A 384 4.24 -22.44 -26.28
C VAL A 384 5.74 -22.75 -26.40
N ALA A 385 6.54 -22.34 -25.43
CA ALA A 385 7.97 -22.66 -25.41
C ALA A 385 8.23 -24.15 -25.23
N GLU A 386 7.49 -24.82 -24.34
CA GLU A 386 7.57 -26.28 -24.11
C GLU A 386 7.24 -27.09 -25.36
N THR A 387 6.32 -26.60 -26.18
CA THR A 387 6.03 -27.24 -27.48
C THR A 387 7.06 -26.97 -28.56
N GLY A 388 8.10 -26.17 -28.26
CA GLY A 388 9.13 -25.78 -29.21
C GLY A 388 8.68 -24.81 -30.30
N SER A 389 7.45 -24.26 -30.19
CA SER A 389 6.85 -23.40 -31.20
C SER A 389 7.37 -21.96 -31.14
N LEU A 390 7.95 -21.54 -30.01
CA LEU A 390 8.48 -20.20 -29.81
C LEU A 390 9.69 -20.23 -28.86
N LYS A 391 10.71 -19.43 -29.21
CA LYS A 391 11.80 -19.11 -28.27
C LYS A 391 11.38 -17.94 -27.41
N ILE A 392 11.46 -18.09 -26.10
CA ILE A 392 11.11 -17.05 -25.12
C ILE A 392 12.35 -16.59 -24.33
N ALA A 393 12.23 -15.49 -23.61
CA ALA A 393 13.27 -15.03 -22.70
C ALA A 393 13.55 -16.10 -21.62
N LYS A 394 14.81 -16.13 -21.14
CA LYS A 394 15.21 -17.01 -20.03
C LYS A 394 14.51 -16.63 -18.73
N TYR A 395 14.19 -15.36 -18.56
CA TYR A 395 13.54 -14.82 -17.37
C TYR A 395 12.20 -14.19 -17.75
N LEU A 396 11.12 -14.77 -17.22
CA LEU A 396 9.75 -14.26 -17.29
C LEU A 396 9.32 -13.84 -15.90
N ILE A 397 8.65 -12.70 -15.83
CA ILE A 397 8.00 -12.19 -14.63
C ILE A 397 6.64 -11.62 -14.98
N SER A 398 5.68 -11.71 -14.07
CA SER A 398 4.31 -11.32 -14.33
C SER A 398 3.66 -10.62 -13.13
N PHE A 399 2.35 -10.39 -13.23
CA PHE A 399 1.54 -9.85 -12.15
C PHE A 399 0.42 -10.84 -11.81
N ASP A 400 -0.15 -10.71 -10.63
CA ASP A 400 -1.30 -11.33 -10.00
C ASP A 400 -0.97 -12.36 -8.91
N ASN A 401 0.23 -12.97 -8.91
CA ASN A 401 0.65 -13.99 -7.95
C ASN A 401 -0.39 -15.12 -7.81
N SER A 402 -0.98 -15.55 -8.94
CA SER A 402 -2.02 -16.56 -9.01
C SER A 402 -1.49 -17.97 -8.71
N ALA A 403 -2.39 -18.94 -8.53
CA ALA A 403 -2.01 -20.34 -8.37
C ALA A 403 -1.16 -20.85 -9.55
N GLU A 404 -1.45 -20.39 -10.76
CA GLU A 404 -0.70 -20.77 -11.99
C GLU A 404 0.76 -20.35 -11.90
N SER A 405 1.08 -19.19 -11.31
CA SER A 405 2.47 -18.76 -11.12
C SER A 405 3.26 -19.67 -10.19
N TYR A 406 2.62 -20.29 -9.20
CA TYR A 406 3.25 -21.31 -8.35
C TYR A 406 3.49 -22.63 -9.09
N LEU A 407 2.49 -23.10 -9.85
CA LEU A 407 2.60 -24.33 -10.64
C LEU A 407 3.73 -24.26 -11.67
N LEU A 408 3.92 -23.10 -12.26
CA LEU A 408 4.90 -22.87 -13.32
C LEU A 408 6.23 -22.28 -12.81
N ARG A 409 6.37 -22.06 -11.51
CA ARG A 409 7.53 -21.41 -10.90
C ARG A 409 7.87 -20.09 -11.60
N LEU A 410 6.85 -19.23 -11.72
CA LEU A 410 6.96 -17.89 -12.29
C LEU A 410 7.07 -16.87 -11.17
N ASP A 411 8.09 -16.03 -11.21
CA ASP A 411 8.12 -14.84 -10.38
C ASP A 411 6.94 -13.95 -10.76
N SER A 412 6.22 -13.48 -9.76
CA SER A 412 5.02 -12.70 -10.00
C SER A 412 4.81 -11.62 -8.94
N PHE A 413 4.23 -10.50 -9.36
CA PHE A 413 3.91 -9.39 -8.50
C PHE A 413 2.61 -9.66 -7.74
N ASP A 414 2.70 -9.71 -6.42
CA ASP A 414 1.59 -9.83 -5.49
C ASP A 414 1.03 -8.44 -5.14
N PHE A 415 -0.25 -8.21 -5.40
CA PHE A 415 -0.95 -6.98 -5.04
C PHE A 415 -1.26 -6.85 -3.55
N ASN A 416 -0.86 -7.82 -2.74
CA ASN A 416 -0.95 -7.80 -1.28
C ASN A 416 -2.40 -7.67 -0.77
N THR A 417 -3.28 -8.52 -1.27
CA THR A 417 -4.70 -8.57 -0.91
C THR A 417 -4.93 -8.75 0.60
N GLU A 418 -4.05 -9.49 1.28
CA GLU A 418 -4.11 -9.65 2.75
C GLU A 418 -4.00 -8.30 3.44
N THR A 419 -3.03 -7.48 3.06
CA THR A 419 -2.84 -6.13 3.62
C THR A 419 -3.99 -5.19 3.26
N LEU A 420 -4.47 -5.25 2.02
CA LEU A 420 -5.64 -4.50 1.59
C LEU A 420 -6.82 -4.75 2.55
N VAL A 421 -7.15 -6.01 2.80
CA VAL A 421 -8.25 -6.41 3.67
C VAL A 421 -7.99 -6.00 5.12
N GLU A 422 -6.78 -6.18 5.65
CA GLU A 422 -6.42 -5.72 7.00
C GLU A 422 -6.64 -4.20 7.15
N GLN A 423 -6.23 -3.40 6.16
CA GLN A 423 -6.41 -1.94 6.18
C GLN A 423 -7.88 -1.54 6.06
N MET A 424 -8.67 -2.26 5.27
CA MET A 424 -10.11 -2.01 5.15
C MET A 424 -10.83 -2.24 6.48
N TYR A 425 -10.51 -3.32 7.20
CA TYR A 425 -11.08 -3.57 8.55
C TYR A 425 -10.60 -2.54 9.56
N LEU A 426 -9.32 -2.18 9.52
CA LEU A 426 -8.77 -1.15 10.40
C LEU A 426 -9.47 0.20 10.21
N ALA A 427 -9.79 0.56 8.97
CA ALA A 427 -10.50 1.80 8.66
C ALA A 427 -11.96 1.79 9.19
N LEU A 428 -12.61 0.63 9.27
CA LEU A 428 -13.92 0.54 9.92
C LEU A 428 -13.84 0.82 11.43
N GLU A 429 -12.72 0.46 12.08
CA GLU A 429 -12.52 0.70 13.51
C GLU A 429 -12.06 2.15 13.81
N ASN A 430 -11.30 2.76 12.92
CA ASN A 430 -10.57 4.01 13.17
C ASN A 430 -11.09 5.23 12.42
N THR A 431 -12.35 5.24 12.00
CA THR A 431 -12.97 6.37 11.28
C THR A 431 -12.88 7.72 11.98
N LEU A 432 -12.75 7.73 13.30
CA LEU A 432 -12.63 8.96 14.10
C LEU A 432 -11.22 9.58 14.04
N ILE A 433 -10.23 8.87 13.51
CA ILE A 433 -8.80 9.25 13.61
C ILE A 433 -8.31 9.93 12.33
N GLN A 434 -8.92 9.67 11.19
CA GLN A 434 -8.49 10.24 9.91
C GLN A 434 -9.05 11.66 9.66
N LYS A 435 -8.58 12.66 10.39
CA LYS A 435 -8.69 14.07 9.98
C LYS A 435 -7.63 14.49 8.95
N SER A 436 -6.71 13.62 8.56
CA SER A 436 -5.75 13.87 7.49
C SER A 436 -6.42 13.77 6.13
N LYS A 437 -5.94 14.53 5.16
CA LYS A 437 -6.48 14.64 3.79
C LYS A 437 -6.92 13.26 3.27
N LYS A 438 -8.23 13.07 3.15
CA LYS A 438 -8.80 11.84 2.59
C LYS A 438 -8.35 11.69 1.15
N LYS A 439 -7.67 10.61 0.88
CA LYS A 439 -7.20 10.22 -0.44
C LYS A 439 -7.48 8.73 -0.65
N LEU A 440 -7.41 8.31 -1.88
CA LEU A 440 -7.32 6.88 -2.21
C LEU A 440 -6.05 6.31 -1.57
N VAL A 441 -6.18 5.26 -0.78
CA VAL A 441 -5.05 4.56 -0.17
C VAL A 441 -4.56 3.49 -1.14
N GLU A 442 -3.34 3.65 -1.65
CA GLU A 442 -2.71 2.68 -2.53
C GLU A 442 -1.91 1.67 -1.70
N ILE A 443 -2.33 0.42 -1.77
CA ILE A 443 -1.65 -0.68 -1.10
C ILE A 443 -0.40 -1.09 -1.89
N ALA A 444 0.73 -1.16 -1.21
CA ALA A 444 1.97 -1.61 -1.83
C ALA A 444 1.95 -3.12 -2.05
N GLY A 445 2.30 -3.51 -3.27
CA GLY A 445 2.58 -4.89 -3.60
C GLY A 445 4.06 -5.27 -3.44
N LYS A 446 4.39 -6.47 -3.85
CA LYS A 446 5.77 -6.98 -3.87
C LYS A 446 5.93 -8.11 -4.87
N VAL A 447 7.14 -8.30 -5.37
CA VAL A 447 7.45 -9.50 -6.15
C VAL A 447 7.63 -10.70 -5.22
N ILE A 448 7.04 -11.82 -5.62
CA ILE A 448 7.24 -13.14 -5.02
C ILE A 448 8.13 -13.95 -5.96
N GLU A 449 9.35 -14.21 -5.52
CA GLU A 449 10.32 -15.06 -6.22
C GLU A 449 9.99 -16.53 -5.94
N LYS A 450 10.09 -17.44 -6.97
CA LYS A 450 9.68 -18.85 -6.89
C LYS A 450 10.73 -19.83 -7.40
#